data_5dacd7301e44543ccc5361bc897c9b63
#
_entry.id   5dacd7301e44543ccc5361bc897c9b63
#
_cell.length_a   1.000
_cell.length_b   1.000
_cell.length_c   1.000
_cell.angle_alpha   90.00
_cell.angle_beta   90.00
_cell.angle_gamma   90.00
#
_symmetry.space_group_name_H-M   'P 1'
#
loop_
_entity.id
_entity.type
_entity.pdbx_description
1 polymer ?
#
loop_
_entity_poly.entity_id
_entity_poly.type
_entity_poly.pdbx_seq_one_letter_code
_entity_poly.pdbx_strand_id
1 'polypeptide(L)'
;CINRVLKFMNKPPIECYEKFAERFKKINSVLKKDQYLVHYFITAHPGSTLEDAYVMSTYLKKRNIYPEQIQDFIPIPMTAANCMYYTESDPFTGEKMYVAKTFKERKMHRALIQYKNPKNRHLIEEAEKILREISVRKNP
;
A
#
# COMPACT_ATOMS: atom_id res chain seq x y z
N CYS A 1 5.67 3.80 2.93
CA CYS A 1 5.22 2.45 3.27
C CYS A 1 4.95 2.34 4.76
N ILE A 2 4.01 1.49 5.15
CA ILE A 2 3.55 1.39 6.55
C ILE A 2 4.00 0.04 7.11
N ASN A 3 4.91 0.06 8.07
CA ASN A 3 5.46 -1.16 8.69
C ASN A 3 4.38 -2.04 9.34
N ARG A 4 3.29 -1.43 9.88
CA ARG A 4 2.13 -2.18 10.40
C ARG A 4 1.49 -3.07 9.35
N VAL A 5 1.26 -2.54 8.14
CA VAL A 5 0.67 -3.31 7.02
C VAL A 5 1.66 -4.37 6.52
N LEU A 6 2.95 -4.04 6.42
CA LEU A 6 3.98 -5.01 6.06
C LEU A 6 4.04 -6.18 7.04
N LYS A 7 3.84 -5.93 8.34
CA LYS A 7 3.77 -6.99 9.36
C LYS A 7 2.60 -7.95 9.09
N PHE A 8 1.40 -7.45 8.76
CA PHE A 8 0.26 -8.29 8.38
C PHE A 8 0.51 -9.09 7.11
N MET A 9 1.33 -8.57 6.21
CA MET A 9 1.77 -9.26 5.00
C MET A 9 2.91 -10.26 5.24
N ASN A 10 3.38 -10.40 6.49
CA ASN A 10 4.59 -11.15 6.86
C ASN A 10 5.82 -10.71 6.04
N LYS A 11 5.97 -9.40 5.85
CA LYS A 11 7.08 -8.77 5.13
C LYS A 11 8.02 -8.05 6.09
N PRO A 12 9.31 -7.98 5.76
CA PRO A 12 10.26 -7.15 6.51
C PRO A 12 9.82 -5.67 6.53
N PRO A 13 10.26 -4.89 7.53
CA PRO A 13 10.00 -3.46 7.55
C PRO A 13 10.64 -2.75 6.36
N ILE A 14 10.09 -1.57 5.99
CA ILE A 14 10.47 -0.84 4.78
C ILE A 14 11.97 -0.47 4.74
N GLU A 15 12.57 -0.27 5.89
CA GLU A 15 13.99 0.07 6.03
C GLU A 15 14.92 -1.02 5.44
N CYS A 16 14.48 -2.28 5.48
CA CYS A 16 15.20 -3.39 4.83
C CYS A 16 15.22 -3.23 3.31
N TYR A 17 14.08 -2.85 2.74
CA TYR A 17 13.98 -2.57 1.31
C TYR A 17 14.82 -1.33 0.93
N GLU A 18 14.77 -0.27 1.72
CA GLU A 18 15.51 0.96 1.44
C GLU A 18 17.02 0.72 1.40
N LYS A 19 17.55 0.02 2.40
CA LYS A 19 18.97 -0.40 2.42
C LYS A 19 19.33 -1.28 1.22
N PHE A 20 18.45 -2.20 0.84
CA PHE A 20 18.64 -3.04 -0.33
C PHE A 20 18.68 -2.21 -1.62
N ALA A 21 17.73 -1.29 -1.81
CA ALA A 21 17.62 -0.45 -2.99
C ALA A 21 18.87 0.46 -3.17
N GLU A 22 19.36 1.04 -2.07
CA GLU A 22 20.59 1.83 -2.07
C GLU A 22 21.80 1.00 -2.46
N ARG A 23 21.94 -0.18 -1.86
CA ARG A 23 23.03 -1.11 -2.17
C ARG A 23 22.97 -1.58 -3.63
N PHE A 24 21.78 -1.92 -4.12
CA PHE A 24 21.55 -2.31 -5.51
C PHE A 24 21.99 -1.22 -6.49
N LYS A 25 21.57 0.04 -6.24
CA LYS A 25 21.97 1.20 -7.04
C LYS A 25 23.49 1.40 -7.06
N LYS A 26 24.13 1.31 -5.89
CA LYS A 26 25.59 1.43 -5.76
C LYS A 26 26.34 0.36 -6.57
N ILE A 27 25.91 -0.90 -6.46
CA ILE A 27 26.54 -2.02 -7.18
C ILE A 27 26.38 -1.84 -8.69
N ASN A 28 25.18 -1.48 -9.17
CA ASN A 28 24.94 -1.22 -10.60
C ASN A 28 25.83 -0.09 -11.14
N SER A 29 26.01 0.98 -10.38
CA SER A 29 26.88 2.08 -10.75
C SER A 29 28.34 1.62 -10.87
N VAL A 30 28.85 0.84 -9.91
CA VAL A 30 30.23 0.32 -9.93
C VAL A 30 30.45 -0.64 -11.11
N LEU A 31 29.49 -1.51 -11.36
CA LEU A 31 29.57 -2.53 -12.42
C LEU A 31 29.14 -1.99 -13.78
N LYS A 32 28.75 -0.71 -13.87
CA LYS A 32 28.23 -0.06 -15.11
C LYS A 32 27.09 -0.86 -15.74
N LYS A 33 26.21 -1.44 -14.92
CA LYS A 33 25.04 -2.20 -15.39
C LYS A 33 23.80 -1.35 -15.36
N ASP A 34 22.95 -1.53 -16.40
CA ASP A 34 21.68 -0.84 -16.52
C ASP A 34 20.54 -1.80 -16.10
N GLN A 35 20.40 -1.96 -14.78
CA GLN A 35 19.39 -2.82 -14.15
C GLN A 35 18.49 -2.01 -13.25
N TYR A 36 17.21 -2.37 -13.21
CA TYR A 36 16.18 -1.65 -12.49
C TYR A 36 15.43 -2.57 -11.52
N LEU A 37 14.98 -1.99 -10.40
CA LEU A 37 14.06 -2.67 -9.49
C LEU A 37 12.63 -2.46 -10.00
N VAL A 38 11.95 -3.55 -10.29
CA VAL A 38 10.53 -3.55 -10.63
C VAL A 38 9.75 -3.86 -9.36
N HIS A 39 8.88 -2.92 -8.94
CA HIS A 39 8.11 -3.05 -7.72
C HIS A 39 6.80 -3.78 -8.00
N TYR A 40 6.47 -4.73 -7.12
CA TYR A 40 5.17 -5.38 -7.11
C TYR A 40 4.32 -4.82 -5.98
N PHE A 41 3.18 -4.23 -6.31
CA PHE A 41 2.27 -3.62 -5.35
C PHE A 41 0.96 -4.37 -5.24
N ILE A 42 0.52 -4.56 -4.00
CA ILE A 42 -0.81 -5.07 -3.67
C ILE A 42 -1.56 -3.95 -2.94
N THR A 43 -2.76 -3.61 -3.43
CA THR A 43 -3.64 -2.63 -2.79
C THR A 43 -4.74 -3.31 -1.99
N ALA A 44 -5.31 -2.59 -1.03
CA ALA A 44 -6.42 -3.05 -0.20
C ALA A 44 -6.17 -4.39 0.51
N HIS A 45 -4.92 -4.66 0.92
CA HIS A 45 -4.61 -5.80 1.80
C HIS A 45 -5.34 -5.62 3.14
N PRO A 46 -5.86 -6.69 3.77
CA PRO A 46 -6.40 -6.62 5.13
C PRO A 46 -5.46 -5.86 6.08
N GLY A 47 -6.03 -4.98 6.90
CA GLY A 47 -5.29 -4.08 7.77
C GLY A 47 -4.80 -2.78 7.11
N SER A 48 -4.95 -2.61 5.79
CA SER A 48 -4.57 -1.36 5.09
C SER A 48 -5.78 -0.42 5.01
N THR A 49 -5.71 0.71 5.69
CA THR A 49 -6.72 1.77 5.65
C THR A 49 -6.51 2.71 4.46
N LEU A 50 -7.49 3.57 4.18
CA LEU A 50 -7.36 4.61 3.16
C LEU A 50 -6.23 5.60 3.50
N GLU A 51 -6.01 5.89 4.79
CA GLU A 51 -4.90 6.70 5.28
C GLU A 51 -3.56 6.04 4.97
N ASP A 52 -3.43 4.72 5.17
CA ASP A 52 -2.24 3.96 4.80
C ASP A 52 -1.96 4.03 3.29
N ALA A 53 -2.99 3.94 2.46
CA ALA A 53 -2.85 4.09 1.01
C ALA A 53 -2.39 5.50 0.61
N TYR A 54 -2.85 6.54 1.29
CA TYR A 54 -2.41 7.91 1.07
C TYR A 54 -0.94 8.13 1.49
N VAL A 55 -0.55 7.59 2.65
CA VAL A 55 0.86 7.63 3.08
C VAL A 55 1.76 6.90 2.09
N MET A 56 1.32 5.74 1.57
CA MET A 56 2.03 5.02 0.52
C MET A 56 2.15 5.87 -0.76
N SER A 57 1.07 6.51 -1.20
CA SER A 57 1.07 7.42 -2.36
C SER A 57 2.11 8.53 -2.19
N THR A 58 2.16 9.15 -1.02
CA THR A 58 3.12 10.20 -0.68
C THR A 58 4.56 9.67 -0.71
N TYR A 59 4.78 8.49 -0.19
CA TYR A 59 6.09 7.82 -0.23
C TYR A 59 6.55 7.57 -1.67
N LEU A 60 5.68 7.08 -2.54
CA LEU A 60 5.96 6.81 -3.95
C LEU A 60 6.25 8.10 -4.72
N LYS A 61 5.45 9.16 -4.48
CA LYS A 61 5.66 10.50 -5.08
C LYS A 61 7.05 11.05 -4.73
N LYS A 62 7.44 10.99 -3.46
CA LYS A 62 8.75 11.47 -2.99
C LYS A 62 9.94 10.73 -3.62
N ARG A 63 9.76 9.49 -4.02
CA ARG A 63 10.80 8.64 -4.63
C ARG A 63 10.72 8.56 -6.15
N ASN A 64 9.80 9.29 -6.77
CA ASN A 64 9.54 9.22 -8.21
C ASN A 64 9.24 7.80 -8.71
N ILE A 65 8.55 7.00 -7.90
CA ILE A 65 8.10 5.66 -8.27
C ILE A 65 6.67 5.76 -8.81
N TYR A 66 6.46 5.29 -10.04
CA TYR A 66 5.17 5.35 -10.73
C TYR A 66 4.69 3.95 -11.11
N PRO A 67 3.94 3.27 -10.23
CA PRO A 67 3.46 1.93 -10.52
C PRO A 67 2.41 1.95 -11.63
N GLU A 68 2.68 1.27 -12.72
CA GLU A 68 1.71 1.07 -13.80
C GLU A 68 0.84 -0.17 -13.53
N GLN A 69 1.49 -1.25 -13.09
CA GLN A 69 0.83 -2.51 -12.78
C GLN A 69 0.67 -2.66 -11.26
N ILE A 70 -0.57 -2.81 -10.83
CA ILE A 70 -0.94 -3.02 -9.44
C ILE A 70 -1.96 -4.12 -9.36
N GLN A 71 -1.82 -5.00 -8.39
CA GLN A 71 -2.82 -6.01 -8.08
C GLN A 71 -3.66 -5.57 -6.87
N ASP A 72 -4.98 -5.66 -6.99
CA ASP A 72 -5.84 -5.58 -5.82
C ASP A 72 -5.73 -6.89 -5.03
N PHE A 73 -5.80 -6.79 -3.70
CA PHE A 73 -5.81 -7.98 -2.87
C PHE A 73 -6.93 -8.94 -3.28
N ILE A 74 -6.58 -10.21 -3.43
CA ILE A 74 -7.49 -11.31 -3.70
C ILE A 74 -7.36 -12.30 -2.56
N PRO A 75 -8.47 -12.62 -1.86
CA PRO A 75 -8.44 -13.62 -0.79
C PRO A 75 -8.20 -15.02 -1.37
N ILE A 76 -7.03 -15.58 -1.12
CA ILE A 76 -6.64 -16.92 -1.56
C ILE A 76 -6.93 -17.90 -0.43
N PRO A 77 -7.71 -18.96 -0.64
CA PRO A 77 -8.00 -19.98 0.38
C PRO A 77 -6.72 -20.52 1.04
N MET A 78 -6.81 -20.88 2.30
CA MET A 78 -5.72 -21.45 3.12
C MET A 78 -4.57 -20.50 3.42
N THR A 79 -4.75 -19.19 3.25
CA THR A 79 -3.77 -18.18 3.66
C THR A 79 -4.24 -17.39 4.88
N ALA A 80 -3.30 -16.91 5.71
CA ALA A 80 -3.61 -16.03 6.84
C ALA A 80 -4.34 -14.75 6.38
N ALA A 81 -3.94 -14.18 5.25
CA ALA A 81 -4.59 -13.00 4.68
C ALA A 81 -6.05 -13.25 4.25
N ASN A 82 -6.38 -14.48 3.83
CA ASN A 82 -7.77 -14.88 3.57
C ASN A 82 -8.59 -14.91 4.87
N CYS A 83 -8.05 -15.47 5.94
CA CYS A 83 -8.68 -15.43 7.25
C CYS A 83 -8.91 -13.97 7.69
N MET A 84 -7.89 -13.12 7.62
CA MET A 84 -8.00 -11.70 7.94
C MET A 84 -9.11 -11.01 7.14
N TYR A 85 -9.24 -11.32 5.85
CA TYR A 85 -10.25 -10.71 4.98
C TYR A 85 -11.68 -11.05 5.39
N TYR A 86 -11.95 -12.31 5.75
CA TYR A 86 -13.31 -12.75 6.10
C TYR A 86 -13.66 -12.48 7.56
N THR A 87 -12.70 -12.63 8.48
CA THR A 87 -12.95 -12.47 9.93
C THR A 87 -12.75 -11.03 10.42
N GLU A 88 -12.12 -10.15 9.59
CA GLU A 88 -11.71 -8.80 9.98
C GLU A 88 -10.87 -8.78 11.27
N SER A 89 -10.08 -9.84 11.46
CA SER A 89 -9.26 -10.04 12.64
C SER A 89 -7.93 -10.69 12.26
N ASP A 90 -6.88 -10.37 13.01
CA ASP A 90 -5.60 -11.06 12.92
C ASP A 90 -5.76 -12.49 13.47
N PRO A 91 -5.52 -13.54 12.68
CA PRO A 91 -5.68 -14.92 13.13
C PRO A 91 -4.69 -15.35 14.22
N PHE A 92 -3.62 -14.58 14.44
CA PHE A 92 -2.59 -14.88 15.43
C PHE A 92 -2.80 -14.14 16.75
N THR A 93 -3.36 -12.93 16.73
CA THR A 93 -3.56 -12.10 17.93
C THR A 93 -5.02 -11.93 18.32
N GLY A 94 -5.96 -12.19 17.40
CA GLY A 94 -7.39 -11.93 17.58
C GLY A 94 -7.79 -10.47 17.48
N GLU A 95 -6.83 -9.55 17.25
CA GLU A 95 -7.12 -8.12 17.13
C GLU A 95 -7.95 -7.81 15.88
N LYS A 96 -8.99 -6.99 16.05
CA LYS A 96 -9.81 -6.53 14.94
C LYS A 96 -9.01 -5.61 14.02
N MET A 97 -9.26 -5.72 12.71
CA MET A 97 -8.61 -4.91 11.71
C MET A 97 -9.60 -4.41 10.67
N TYR A 98 -9.24 -3.29 10.05
CA TYR A 98 -9.97 -2.75 8.92
C TYR A 98 -9.74 -3.60 7.67
N VAL A 99 -10.79 -3.80 6.87
CA VAL A 99 -10.72 -4.46 5.57
C VAL A 99 -11.57 -3.67 4.57
N ALA A 100 -10.95 -3.21 3.49
CA ALA A 100 -11.62 -2.53 2.39
C ALA A 100 -12.44 -3.54 1.58
N LYS A 101 -13.73 -3.68 1.88
CA LYS A 101 -14.63 -4.67 1.24
C LYS A 101 -15.40 -4.11 0.05
N THR A 102 -15.70 -2.83 0.07
CA THR A 102 -16.49 -2.22 -1.01
C THR A 102 -15.62 -1.99 -2.25
N PHE A 103 -16.25 -2.13 -3.41
CA PHE A 103 -15.59 -1.88 -4.69
C PHE A 103 -15.06 -0.44 -4.79
N LYS A 104 -15.79 0.51 -4.22
CA LYS A 104 -15.42 1.93 -4.21
C LYS A 104 -14.15 2.18 -3.38
N GLU A 105 -14.10 1.64 -2.16
CA GLU A 105 -12.90 1.74 -1.31
C GLU A 105 -11.68 1.15 -1.98
N ARG A 106 -11.80 -0.05 -2.54
CA ARG A 106 -10.70 -0.72 -3.24
C ARG A 106 -10.21 0.09 -4.44
N LYS A 107 -11.13 0.69 -5.21
CA LYS A 107 -10.76 1.61 -6.30
C LYS A 107 -10.03 2.85 -5.80
N MET A 108 -10.43 3.44 -4.67
CA MET A 108 -9.73 4.59 -4.09
C MET A 108 -8.32 4.21 -3.64
N HIS A 109 -8.13 3.05 -2.98
CA HIS A 109 -6.79 2.55 -2.64
C HIS A 109 -5.90 2.43 -3.88
N ARG A 110 -6.42 1.83 -4.96
CA ARG A 110 -5.69 1.69 -6.23
C ARG A 110 -5.37 3.05 -6.85
N ALA A 111 -6.35 3.95 -6.90
CA ALA A 111 -6.20 5.28 -7.49
C ALA A 111 -5.10 6.10 -6.82
N LEU A 112 -5.01 6.05 -5.48
CA LEU A 112 -3.96 6.72 -4.71
C LEU A 112 -2.56 6.22 -5.08
N ILE A 113 -2.40 4.91 -5.35
CA ILE A 113 -1.11 4.34 -5.74
C ILE A 113 -0.78 4.66 -7.20
N GLN A 114 -1.78 4.62 -8.10
CA GLN A 114 -1.64 5.01 -9.52
C GLN A 114 -1.89 6.51 -9.74
N TYR A 115 -1.32 7.34 -8.92
CA TYR A 115 -1.61 8.77 -8.81
C TYR A 115 -1.31 9.59 -10.09
N LYS A 116 -0.53 9.08 -11.02
CA LYS A 116 -0.26 9.73 -12.32
C LYS A 116 -1.30 9.45 -13.38
N ASN A 117 -2.17 8.44 -13.18
CA ASN A 117 -3.19 8.13 -14.15
C ASN A 117 -4.32 9.19 -14.10
N PRO A 118 -4.54 9.99 -15.17
CA PRO A 118 -5.53 11.06 -15.15
C PRO A 118 -6.96 10.54 -14.91
N LYS A 119 -7.26 9.30 -15.28
CA LYS A 119 -8.56 8.67 -15.02
C LYS A 119 -8.87 8.49 -13.53
N ASN A 120 -7.85 8.50 -12.68
CA ASN A 120 -7.97 8.31 -11.23
C ASN A 120 -8.22 9.63 -10.46
N ARG A 121 -8.13 10.78 -11.12
CA ARG A 121 -8.18 12.09 -10.47
C ARG A 121 -9.40 12.27 -9.55
N HIS A 122 -10.58 11.96 -10.04
CA HIS A 122 -11.82 12.09 -9.26
C HIS A 122 -11.84 11.20 -8.00
N LEU A 123 -11.27 9.97 -8.09
CA LEU A 123 -11.18 9.06 -6.95
C LEU A 123 -10.14 9.54 -5.93
N ILE A 124 -9.06 10.14 -6.39
CA ILE A 124 -8.03 10.72 -5.52
C ILE A 124 -8.59 11.91 -4.75
N GLU A 125 -9.28 12.83 -5.43
CA GLU A 125 -9.92 14.00 -4.82
C GLU A 125 -10.97 13.58 -3.79
N GLU A 126 -11.76 12.54 -4.08
CA GLU A 126 -12.74 11.99 -3.14
C GLU A 126 -12.06 11.34 -1.92
N ALA A 127 -11.01 10.55 -2.14
CA ALA A 127 -10.25 9.95 -1.05
C ALA A 127 -9.62 11.01 -0.13
N GLU A 128 -9.05 12.07 -0.70
CA GLU A 128 -8.48 13.19 0.06
C GLU A 128 -9.55 13.95 0.85
N LYS A 129 -10.76 14.12 0.32
CA LYS A 129 -11.89 14.71 1.03
C LYS A 129 -12.26 13.87 2.25
N ILE A 130 -12.44 12.56 2.08
CA ILE A 130 -12.74 11.64 3.18
C ILE A 130 -11.66 11.71 4.26
N LEU A 131 -10.38 11.73 3.88
CA LEU A 131 -9.27 11.80 4.84
C LEU A 131 -9.25 13.10 5.63
N ARG A 132 -9.57 14.25 5.00
CA ARG A 132 -9.73 15.54 5.71
C ARG A 132 -10.87 15.49 6.73
N GLU A 133 -12.01 14.93 6.38
CA GLU A 133 -13.16 14.79 7.29
C GLU A 133 -12.81 13.90 8.50
N ILE A 134 -12.07 12.81 8.28
CA ILE A 134 -11.58 11.94 9.36
C ILE A 134 -10.60 12.69 10.28
N SER A 135 -9.68 13.46 9.68
CA SER A 135 -8.69 14.24 10.45
C SER A 135 -9.35 15.30 11.35
N VAL A 136 -10.36 16.00 10.85
CA VAL A 136 -11.13 16.99 11.64
C VAL A 136 -11.86 16.34 12.81
N ARG A 137 -12.39 15.12 12.62
CA ARG A 137 -13.08 14.39 13.71
C ARG A 137 -12.13 13.85 14.79
N LYS A 138 -10.87 13.62 14.47
CA LYS A 138 -9.85 13.14 15.42
C LYS A 138 -9.22 14.26 16.25
N ASN A 139 -9.34 15.52 15.82
CA ASN A 139 -8.84 16.71 16.49
C ASN A 139 -9.99 17.73 16.65
N PRO A 140 -10.92 17.52 17.62
CA PRO A 140 -12.03 18.44 17.89
C PRO A 140 -11.55 19.77 18.47
#